data_2112a40af49ea171f26ed52f4f278cc7
#
_entry.id   2112a40af49ea171f26ed52f4f278cc7
#
_cell.length_a   1.000
_cell.length_b   1.000
_cell.length_c   1.000
_cell.angle_alpha   90.00
_cell.angle_beta   90.00
_cell.angle_gamma   90.00
#
_symmetry.space_group_name_H-M   'P 1'
#
loop_
_entity.id
_entity.type
_entity.pdbx_description
1 polymer ?
#
loop_
_entity_poly.entity_id
_entity_poly.type
_entity_poly.pdbx_seq_one_letter_code
_entity_poly.pdbx_strand_id
1 'polypeptide(L)'
;MPDTIQPPIPDVLAGICDDTRAEVARRRAAIPQQELQHRIAGMKKTPPRGFGHALKEVCASGRFSLIAELKKASPSGGVIRTDFDPVELARTYAAAGATCLSVLTEKQHFQGDTEHLVAARKAVTLPILRKDFILDPWQVYESRAMGADCILLIMAALTDADARELELQARLLDMDVLAEVHDERELERALGLMTPLIGINNRNLKTLETDIETTIRLAPAVPVDRFLVTESGIRTHADLVRLAEVGVRAFLVGEGLLRQPDVGAAVRALLGTDG
;
A
#
# COMPACT_ATOMS: atom_id res chain seq x y z
N MET A 1 20.33 19.23 -16.43
CA MET A 1 20.50 18.64 -15.10
C MET A 1 21.27 17.35 -15.30
N PRO A 2 22.39 17.08 -14.60
CA PRO A 2 23.04 15.78 -14.72
C PRO A 2 22.08 14.71 -14.23
N ASP A 3 21.98 13.58 -14.95
CA ASP A 3 21.25 12.38 -14.56
C ASP A 3 21.67 11.99 -13.15
N THR A 4 20.75 12.09 -12.20
CA THR A 4 21.00 11.65 -10.85
C THR A 4 21.16 10.14 -10.91
N ILE A 5 22.39 9.65 -10.74
CA ILE A 5 22.69 8.21 -10.73
C ILE A 5 21.82 7.59 -9.64
N GLN A 6 20.82 6.81 -10.07
CA GLN A 6 19.98 6.06 -9.15
C GLN A 6 20.86 5.04 -8.41
N PRO A 7 20.74 4.89 -7.06
CA PRO A 7 21.50 3.86 -6.36
C PRO A 7 21.07 2.47 -6.85
N PRO A 8 21.96 1.48 -6.76
CA PRO A 8 21.61 0.11 -7.10
C PRO A 8 20.43 -0.35 -6.25
N ILE A 9 19.42 -0.92 -6.91
CA ILE A 9 18.27 -1.53 -6.24
C ILE A 9 18.77 -2.71 -5.40
N PRO A 10 18.31 -2.93 -4.15
CA PRO A 10 18.69 -4.10 -3.36
C PRO A 10 18.40 -5.41 -4.11
N ASP A 11 19.28 -6.38 -4.05
CA ASP A 11 19.22 -7.62 -4.85
C ASP A 11 17.86 -8.34 -4.76
N VAL A 12 17.29 -8.42 -3.55
CA VAL A 12 15.96 -9.02 -3.35
C VAL A 12 14.88 -8.25 -4.09
N LEU A 13 14.87 -6.92 -4.00
CA LEU A 13 13.91 -6.07 -4.69
C LEU A 13 14.09 -6.14 -6.20
N ALA A 14 15.34 -6.16 -6.68
CA ALA A 14 15.66 -6.28 -8.11
C ALA A 14 15.09 -7.58 -8.68
N GLY A 15 15.30 -8.71 -8.01
CA GLY A 15 14.73 -10.00 -8.40
C GLY A 15 13.21 -9.99 -8.47
N ILE A 16 12.54 -9.41 -7.47
CA ILE A 16 11.07 -9.27 -7.48
C ILE A 16 10.60 -8.38 -8.64
N CYS A 17 11.31 -7.28 -8.91
CA CYS A 17 10.96 -6.40 -10.03
C CYS A 17 11.11 -7.10 -11.38
N ASP A 18 12.12 -7.93 -11.56
CA ASP A 18 12.33 -8.69 -12.81
C ASP A 18 11.23 -9.74 -13.01
N ASP A 19 10.89 -10.48 -11.97
CA ASP A 19 9.77 -11.44 -11.98
C ASP A 19 8.43 -10.72 -12.27
N THR A 20 8.22 -9.56 -11.65
CA THR A 20 7.04 -8.73 -11.90
C THR A 20 6.96 -8.28 -13.35
N ARG A 21 8.05 -7.78 -13.94
CA ARG A 21 8.09 -7.37 -15.36
C ARG A 21 7.74 -8.54 -16.28
N ALA A 22 8.28 -9.73 -16.01
CA ALA A 22 7.98 -10.94 -16.79
C ALA A 22 6.48 -11.33 -16.69
N GLU A 23 5.92 -11.25 -15.48
CA GLU A 23 4.50 -11.53 -15.26
C GLU A 23 3.60 -10.49 -15.93
N VAL A 24 3.93 -9.21 -15.82
CA VAL A 24 3.19 -8.11 -16.46
C VAL A 24 3.21 -8.30 -17.98
N ALA A 25 4.36 -8.64 -18.57
CA ALA A 25 4.46 -8.91 -20.01
C ALA A 25 3.51 -10.05 -20.46
N ARG A 26 3.43 -11.14 -19.68
CA ARG A 26 2.50 -12.25 -19.95
C ARG A 26 1.03 -11.81 -19.86
N ARG A 27 0.66 -11.09 -18.78
CA ARG A 27 -0.72 -10.63 -18.59
C ARG A 27 -1.13 -9.59 -19.62
N ARG A 28 -0.23 -8.68 -19.99
CA ARG A 28 -0.45 -7.68 -21.03
C ARG A 28 -0.66 -8.29 -22.41
N ALA A 29 0.05 -9.39 -22.73
CA ALA A 29 -0.16 -10.14 -23.96
C ALA A 29 -1.54 -10.83 -24.00
N ALA A 30 -2.03 -11.30 -22.84
CA ALA A 30 -3.35 -11.92 -22.71
C ALA A 30 -4.51 -10.90 -22.69
N ILE A 31 -4.28 -9.74 -22.07
CA ILE A 31 -5.30 -8.69 -21.89
C ILE A 31 -4.69 -7.35 -22.37
N PRO A 32 -4.94 -6.96 -23.63
CA PRO A 32 -4.47 -5.67 -24.15
C PRO A 32 -5.02 -4.48 -23.35
N GLN A 33 -4.26 -3.39 -23.29
CA GLN A 33 -4.66 -2.18 -22.53
C GLN A 33 -6.03 -1.63 -22.98
N GLN A 34 -6.36 -1.74 -24.26
CA GLN A 34 -7.68 -1.33 -24.79
C GLN A 34 -8.84 -2.08 -24.13
N GLU A 35 -8.66 -3.36 -23.82
CA GLU A 35 -9.65 -4.16 -23.10
C GLU A 35 -9.84 -3.64 -21.66
N LEU A 36 -8.75 -3.29 -20.97
CA LEU A 36 -8.82 -2.69 -19.63
C LEU A 36 -9.53 -1.34 -19.69
N GLN A 37 -9.23 -0.50 -20.67
CA GLN A 37 -9.91 0.78 -20.87
C GLN A 37 -11.40 0.61 -21.12
N HIS A 38 -11.80 -0.42 -21.89
CA HIS A 38 -13.20 -0.75 -22.11
C HIS A 38 -13.90 -1.17 -20.81
N ARG A 39 -13.26 -2.03 -20.01
CA ARG A 39 -13.78 -2.42 -18.67
C ARG A 39 -13.96 -1.21 -17.76
N ILE A 40 -12.97 -0.33 -17.70
CA ILE A 40 -13.01 0.91 -16.89
C ILE A 40 -14.16 1.83 -17.36
N ALA A 41 -14.36 1.97 -18.67
CA ALA A 41 -15.48 2.75 -19.21
C ALA A 41 -16.85 2.23 -18.76
N GLY A 42 -16.97 0.91 -18.55
CA GLY A 42 -18.16 0.29 -17.96
C GLY A 42 -18.37 0.57 -16.47
N MET A 43 -17.32 1.02 -15.75
CA MET A 43 -17.32 1.24 -14.30
C MET A 43 -17.78 2.65 -13.88
N LYS A 44 -18.43 3.42 -14.76
CA LYS A 44 -18.89 4.81 -14.46
C LYS A 44 -19.73 4.94 -13.18
N LYS A 45 -20.44 3.88 -12.78
CA LYS A 45 -21.25 3.84 -11.56
C LYS A 45 -20.48 3.40 -10.31
N THR A 46 -19.21 3.04 -10.46
CA THR A 46 -18.34 2.57 -9.38
C THR A 46 -17.00 3.33 -9.39
N PRO A 47 -17.03 4.64 -9.11
CA PRO A 47 -15.80 5.43 -9.02
C PRO A 47 -14.90 4.92 -7.88
N PRO A 48 -13.62 5.31 -7.84
CA PRO A 48 -12.77 5.11 -6.68
C PRO A 48 -13.40 5.72 -5.41
N ARG A 49 -13.16 5.08 -4.28
CA ARG A 49 -13.81 5.39 -2.99
C ARG A 49 -13.09 6.48 -2.18
N GLY A 50 -12.04 7.11 -2.74
CA GLY A 50 -11.29 8.18 -2.07
C GLY A 50 -10.46 7.67 -0.90
N PHE A 51 -9.42 6.90 -1.19
CA PHE A 51 -8.54 6.27 -0.20
C PHE A 51 -7.88 7.29 0.73
N GLY A 52 -7.24 8.31 0.17
CA GLY A 52 -6.60 9.37 0.95
C GLY A 52 -7.59 10.25 1.71
N HIS A 53 -8.80 10.45 1.16
CA HIS A 53 -9.87 11.18 1.84
C HIS A 53 -10.32 10.45 3.11
N ALA A 54 -10.61 9.15 3.01
CA ALA A 54 -11.01 8.33 4.16
C ALA A 54 -9.99 8.36 5.30
N LEU A 55 -8.68 8.24 4.98
CA LEU A 55 -7.62 8.33 5.97
C LEU A 55 -7.61 9.69 6.67
N LYS A 56 -7.70 10.78 5.90
CA LYS A 56 -7.67 12.15 6.42
C LYS A 56 -8.87 12.46 7.31
N GLU A 57 -10.08 12.03 6.95
CA GLU A 57 -11.29 12.20 7.76
C GLU A 57 -11.17 11.57 9.14
N VAL A 58 -10.69 10.32 9.22
CA VAL A 58 -10.50 9.63 10.49
C VAL A 58 -9.46 10.36 11.34
N CYS A 59 -8.31 10.74 10.77
CA CYS A 59 -7.28 11.48 11.49
C CYS A 59 -7.76 12.87 11.95
N ALA A 60 -8.55 13.58 11.15
CA ALA A 60 -9.13 14.87 11.51
C ALA A 60 -10.10 14.78 12.70
N SER A 61 -10.73 13.62 12.91
CA SER A 61 -11.58 13.36 14.10
C SER A 61 -10.76 13.04 15.36
N GLY A 62 -9.43 13.13 15.30
CA GLY A 62 -8.54 12.82 16.43
C GLY A 62 -8.23 11.34 16.63
N ARG A 63 -8.77 10.45 15.78
CA ARG A 63 -8.56 9.00 15.86
C ARG A 63 -7.34 8.57 15.04
N PHE A 64 -6.90 7.35 15.25
CA PHE A 64 -5.92 6.67 14.43
C PHE A 64 -6.59 6.04 13.19
N SER A 65 -5.94 6.15 12.04
CA SER A 65 -6.41 5.60 10.77
C SER A 65 -5.63 4.32 10.46
N LEU A 66 -6.34 3.21 10.23
CA LEU A 66 -5.73 1.92 9.96
C LEU A 66 -5.99 1.48 8.52
N ILE A 67 -4.92 1.21 7.79
CA ILE A 67 -4.91 0.46 6.55
C ILE A 67 -4.60 -0.99 6.94
N ALA A 68 -5.62 -1.85 6.98
CA ALA A 68 -5.46 -3.25 7.35
C ALA A 68 -5.07 -4.09 6.13
N GLU A 69 -3.94 -4.80 6.22
CA GLU A 69 -3.37 -5.52 5.09
C GLU A 69 -3.81 -6.98 5.03
N LEU A 70 -4.28 -7.41 3.86
CA LEU A 70 -4.55 -8.80 3.51
C LEU A 70 -3.32 -9.39 2.79
N LYS A 71 -2.61 -10.26 3.50
CA LYS A 71 -1.35 -10.87 3.04
C LYS A 71 -1.27 -12.34 3.45
N LYS A 72 -1.22 -13.25 2.48
CA LYS A 72 -1.12 -14.69 2.74
C LYS A 72 0.26 -15.12 3.17
N ALA A 73 1.28 -14.60 2.49
CA ALA A 73 2.68 -14.92 2.74
C ALA A 73 3.58 -13.70 2.52
N SER A 74 4.83 -13.77 2.96
CA SER A 74 5.89 -12.80 2.63
C SER A 74 7.24 -13.48 2.54
N PRO A 75 8.23 -12.91 1.80
CA PRO A 75 9.57 -13.47 1.70
C PRO A 75 10.26 -13.67 3.04
N SER A 76 10.06 -12.76 3.99
CA SER A 76 10.67 -12.81 5.33
C SER A 76 9.88 -13.63 6.34
N GLY A 77 8.56 -13.74 6.19
CA GLY A 77 7.66 -14.37 7.17
C GLY A 77 7.13 -15.75 6.77
N GLY A 78 7.40 -16.19 5.53
CA GLY A 78 6.81 -17.41 4.97
C GLY A 78 5.29 -17.29 4.86
N VAL A 79 4.56 -18.40 5.01
CA VAL A 79 3.10 -18.39 5.11
C VAL A 79 2.69 -17.79 6.43
N ILE A 80 1.95 -16.66 6.39
CA ILE A 80 1.51 -15.92 7.58
C ILE A 80 0.19 -16.48 8.08
N ARG A 81 -0.72 -16.81 7.14
CA ARG A 81 -2.03 -17.37 7.49
C ARG A 81 -2.42 -18.49 6.53
N THR A 82 -2.61 -19.69 7.07
CA THR A 82 -2.96 -20.89 6.28
C THR A 82 -4.44 -20.92 5.87
N ASP A 83 -5.32 -20.41 6.74
CA ASP A 83 -6.76 -20.24 6.55
C ASP A 83 -7.12 -18.86 5.92
N PHE A 84 -6.30 -18.41 4.97
CA PHE A 84 -6.45 -17.12 4.33
C PHE A 84 -7.72 -17.07 3.44
N ASP A 85 -8.70 -16.30 3.89
CA ASP A 85 -9.90 -15.95 3.14
C ASP A 85 -10.01 -14.42 3.02
N PRO A 86 -9.84 -13.84 1.82
CA PRO A 86 -9.87 -12.39 1.65
C PRO A 86 -11.23 -11.75 1.93
N VAL A 87 -12.34 -12.50 1.79
CA VAL A 87 -13.70 -12.01 2.06
C VAL A 87 -13.93 -11.90 3.56
N GLU A 88 -13.65 -12.97 4.30
CA GLU A 88 -13.80 -13.01 5.76
C GLU A 88 -12.86 -12.01 6.45
N LEU A 89 -11.59 -11.93 6.02
CA LEU A 89 -10.65 -10.97 6.56
C LEU A 89 -11.08 -9.53 6.29
N ALA A 90 -11.55 -9.21 5.07
CA ALA A 90 -12.02 -7.87 4.75
C ALA A 90 -13.22 -7.46 5.62
N ARG A 91 -14.18 -8.36 5.83
CA ARG A 91 -15.35 -8.13 6.71
C ARG A 91 -14.93 -7.94 8.16
N THR A 92 -14.03 -8.78 8.64
CA THR A 92 -13.51 -8.70 10.02
C THR A 92 -12.79 -7.37 10.24
N TYR A 93 -11.93 -6.95 9.32
CA TYR A 93 -11.24 -5.66 9.38
C TYR A 93 -12.22 -4.48 9.37
N ALA A 94 -13.20 -4.51 8.48
CA ALA A 94 -14.22 -3.47 8.41
C ALA A 94 -15.04 -3.37 9.71
N ALA A 95 -15.50 -4.49 10.26
CA ALA A 95 -16.25 -4.54 11.50
C ALA A 95 -15.43 -4.11 12.72
N ALA A 96 -14.11 -4.33 12.69
CA ALA A 96 -13.19 -3.98 13.78
C ALA A 96 -12.69 -2.51 13.71
N GLY A 97 -13.07 -1.75 12.69
CA GLY A 97 -12.76 -0.31 12.61
C GLY A 97 -11.58 0.06 11.70
N ALA A 98 -11.13 -0.83 10.81
CA ALA A 98 -10.19 -0.45 9.76
C ALA A 98 -10.78 0.67 8.87
N THR A 99 -9.94 1.61 8.48
CA THR A 99 -10.33 2.74 7.61
C THR A 99 -10.25 2.36 6.14
N CYS A 100 -9.19 1.67 5.76
CA CYS A 100 -8.92 1.20 4.41
C CYS A 100 -8.34 -0.21 4.45
N LEU A 101 -8.32 -0.87 3.29
CA LEU A 101 -7.63 -2.15 3.12
C LEU A 101 -6.40 -1.99 2.23
N SER A 102 -5.39 -2.82 2.47
CA SER A 102 -4.26 -3.07 1.57
C SER A 102 -4.33 -4.54 1.15
N VAL A 103 -4.31 -4.82 -0.15
CA VAL A 103 -4.42 -6.20 -0.65
C VAL A 103 -3.22 -6.54 -1.50
N LEU A 104 -2.44 -7.54 -1.06
CA LEU A 104 -1.31 -8.09 -1.81
C LEU A 104 -1.84 -8.79 -3.08
N THR A 105 -1.34 -8.37 -4.25
CA THR A 105 -1.67 -8.99 -5.53
C THR A 105 -0.46 -9.62 -6.21
N GLU A 106 0.76 -9.41 -5.68
CA GLU A 106 1.97 -10.06 -6.16
C GLU A 106 1.92 -11.57 -5.84
N LYS A 107 2.09 -12.40 -6.88
CA LYS A 107 1.79 -13.83 -6.80
C LYS A 107 2.95 -14.68 -6.33
N GLN A 108 4.13 -14.42 -6.84
CA GLN A 108 5.28 -15.33 -6.70
C GLN A 108 5.89 -15.30 -5.30
N HIS A 109 6.05 -14.12 -4.73
CA HIS A 109 6.76 -13.91 -3.47
C HIS A 109 5.81 -13.73 -2.27
N PHE A 110 4.59 -13.23 -2.51
CA PHE A 110 3.61 -12.96 -1.44
C PHE A 110 2.39 -13.88 -1.48
N GLN A 111 2.30 -14.80 -2.44
CA GLN A 111 1.12 -15.64 -2.69
C GLN A 111 -0.17 -14.80 -2.78
N GLY A 112 -0.04 -13.57 -3.28
CA GLY A 112 -1.15 -12.69 -3.59
C GLY A 112 -1.88 -13.13 -4.86
N ASP A 113 -3.03 -12.53 -5.10
CA ASP A 113 -3.76 -12.70 -6.36
C ASP A 113 -4.65 -11.47 -6.61
N THR A 114 -4.84 -11.11 -7.88
CA THR A 114 -5.76 -10.04 -8.27
C THR A 114 -7.21 -10.34 -7.85
N GLU A 115 -7.59 -11.62 -7.83
CA GLU A 115 -8.90 -12.08 -7.37
C GLU A 115 -9.13 -11.78 -5.87
N HIS A 116 -8.08 -11.75 -5.03
CA HIS A 116 -8.19 -11.36 -3.63
C HIS A 116 -8.69 -9.92 -3.49
N LEU A 117 -8.16 -9.00 -4.33
CA LEU A 117 -8.60 -7.60 -4.33
C LEU A 117 -10.06 -7.48 -4.80
N VAL A 118 -10.40 -8.17 -5.89
CA VAL A 118 -11.77 -8.18 -6.43
C VAL A 118 -12.76 -8.73 -5.41
N ALA A 119 -12.40 -9.80 -4.70
CA ALA A 119 -13.22 -10.42 -3.66
C ALA A 119 -13.41 -9.48 -2.45
N ALA A 120 -12.32 -8.89 -1.94
CA ALA A 120 -12.38 -7.92 -0.86
C ALA A 120 -13.21 -6.68 -1.23
N ARG A 121 -13.04 -6.16 -2.47
CA ARG A 121 -13.82 -5.04 -3.00
C ARG A 121 -15.33 -5.26 -2.98
N LYS A 122 -15.75 -6.48 -3.30
CA LYS A 122 -17.17 -6.88 -3.29
C LYS A 122 -17.71 -7.07 -1.86
N ALA A 123 -16.86 -7.48 -0.94
CA ALA A 123 -17.24 -7.85 0.42
C ALA A 123 -17.52 -6.64 1.33
N VAL A 124 -16.81 -5.51 1.11
CA VAL A 124 -16.87 -4.32 1.97
C VAL A 124 -16.91 -3.02 1.16
N THR A 125 -17.23 -1.91 1.85
CA THR A 125 -17.23 -0.56 1.26
C THR A 125 -15.95 0.22 1.50
N LEU A 126 -14.99 -0.31 2.26
CA LEU A 126 -13.71 0.36 2.53
C LEU A 126 -12.93 0.61 1.24
N PRO A 127 -12.20 1.75 1.14
CA PRO A 127 -11.25 1.96 0.06
C PRO A 127 -10.11 0.95 0.09
N ILE A 128 -9.59 0.57 -1.09
CA ILE A 128 -8.59 -0.49 -1.23
C ILE A 128 -7.35 0.00 -1.95
N LEU A 129 -6.20 -0.18 -1.31
CA LEU A 129 -4.87 -0.07 -1.90
C LEU A 129 -4.50 -1.40 -2.58
N ARG A 130 -4.14 -1.37 -3.85
CA ARG A 130 -3.41 -2.48 -4.47
C ARG A 130 -1.95 -2.45 -3.99
N LYS A 131 -1.57 -3.41 -3.17
CA LYS A 131 -0.20 -3.59 -2.70
C LYS A 131 0.52 -4.54 -3.66
N ASP A 132 1.32 -3.96 -4.54
CA ASP A 132 2.02 -4.67 -5.63
C ASP A 132 3.24 -3.84 -6.07
N PHE A 133 4.12 -4.41 -6.87
CA PHE A 133 5.21 -3.71 -7.54
C PHE A 133 4.70 -3.14 -8.86
N ILE A 134 4.27 -1.88 -8.85
CA ILE A 134 3.74 -1.20 -10.03
C ILE A 134 4.89 -0.59 -10.81
N LEU A 135 5.23 -1.20 -11.96
CA LEU A 135 6.40 -0.89 -12.79
C LEU A 135 6.05 -0.52 -14.24
N ASP A 136 4.81 -0.73 -14.66
CA ASP A 136 4.33 -0.50 -16.03
C ASP A 136 2.97 0.21 -16.01
N PRO A 137 2.73 1.22 -16.87
CA PRO A 137 1.45 1.91 -16.97
C PRO A 137 0.24 0.97 -17.18
N TRP A 138 0.43 -0.17 -17.84
CA TRP A 138 -0.61 -1.19 -18.01
C TRP A 138 -1.15 -1.69 -16.65
N GLN A 139 -0.28 -1.84 -15.64
CA GLN A 139 -0.70 -2.26 -14.29
C GLN A 139 -1.60 -1.21 -13.62
N VAL A 140 -1.45 0.07 -13.96
CA VAL A 140 -2.31 1.14 -13.43
C VAL A 140 -3.74 0.97 -13.97
N TYR A 141 -3.88 0.70 -15.28
CA TYR A 141 -5.19 0.38 -15.88
C TYR A 141 -5.77 -0.92 -15.29
N GLU A 142 -4.95 -1.93 -15.13
CA GLU A 142 -5.37 -3.19 -14.50
C GLU A 142 -5.86 -2.96 -13.07
N SER A 143 -5.16 -2.15 -12.28
CA SER A 143 -5.55 -1.79 -10.91
C SER A 143 -6.93 -1.14 -10.87
N ARG A 144 -7.18 -0.17 -11.76
CA ARG A 144 -8.49 0.47 -11.86
C ARG A 144 -9.58 -0.49 -12.32
N ALA A 145 -9.28 -1.35 -13.30
CA ALA A 145 -10.23 -2.32 -13.84
C ALA A 145 -10.66 -3.38 -12.81
N MET A 146 -9.79 -3.76 -11.86
CA MET A 146 -10.14 -4.65 -10.76
C MET A 146 -10.80 -3.93 -9.56
N GLY A 147 -10.83 -2.59 -9.58
CA GLY A 147 -11.51 -1.78 -8.58
C GLY A 147 -10.62 -1.28 -7.45
N ALA A 148 -9.31 -1.18 -7.64
CA ALA A 148 -8.46 -0.47 -6.69
C ALA A 148 -8.84 1.02 -6.61
N ASP A 149 -8.67 1.59 -5.43
CA ASP A 149 -8.89 3.02 -5.15
C ASP A 149 -7.56 3.77 -5.02
N CYS A 150 -6.49 3.03 -4.74
CA CYS A 150 -5.13 3.52 -4.57
C CYS A 150 -4.14 2.49 -5.11
N ILE A 151 -3.02 2.97 -5.63
CA ILE A 151 -1.85 2.14 -5.99
C ILE A 151 -0.65 2.51 -5.14
N LEU A 152 0.30 1.56 -5.03
CA LEU A 152 1.60 1.77 -4.39
C LEU A 152 2.64 2.12 -5.44
N LEU A 153 3.44 3.17 -5.19
CA LEU A 153 4.67 3.45 -5.94
C LEU A 153 5.87 3.35 -4.99
N ILE A 154 6.70 2.33 -5.16
CA ILE A 154 7.89 2.08 -4.34
C ILE A 154 9.05 2.87 -4.96
N MET A 155 9.49 3.96 -4.31
CA MET A 155 10.52 4.85 -4.85
C MET A 155 11.87 4.15 -5.05
N ALA A 156 12.18 3.14 -4.25
CA ALA A 156 13.35 2.29 -4.43
C ALA A 156 13.35 1.50 -5.75
N ALA A 157 12.18 1.16 -6.29
CA ALA A 157 12.01 0.34 -7.50
C ALA A 157 11.87 1.16 -8.79
N LEU A 158 11.67 2.48 -8.70
CA LEU A 158 11.30 3.34 -9.82
C LEU A 158 12.34 4.44 -10.06
N THR A 159 12.49 4.84 -11.32
CA THR A 159 13.10 6.13 -11.65
C THR A 159 12.11 7.28 -11.38
N ASP A 160 12.59 8.52 -11.29
CA ASP A 160 11.70 9.68 -11.12
C ASP A 160 10.76 9.88 -12.31
N ALA A 161 11.22 9.52 -13.52
CA ALA A 161 10.41 9.58 -14.73
C ALA A 161 9.28 8.54 -14.69
N ASP A 162 9.60 7.29 -14.34
CA ASP A 162 8.61 6.22 -14.21
C ASP A 162 7.58 6.53 -13.12
N ALA A 163 8.04 7.00 -11.96
CA ALA A 163 7.16 7.35 -10.84
C ALA A 163 6.15 8.44 -11.23
N ARG A 164 6.61 9.51 -11.93
CA ARG A 164 5.73 10.57 -12.42
C ARG A 164 4.75 10.09 -13.50
N GLU A 165 5.19 9.22 -14.39
CA GLU A 165 4.30 8.64 -15.41
C GLU A 165 3.20 7.80 -14.78
N LEU A 166 3.56 6.89 -13.87
CA LEU A 166 2.61 6.02 -13.18
C LEU A 166 1.63 6.82 -12.31
N GLU A 167 2.12 7.84 -11.61
CA GLU A 167 1.27 8.75 -10.85
C GLU A 167 0.27 9.48 -11.76
N LEU A 168 0.73 10.02 -12.89
CA LEU A 168 -0.13 10.71 -13.85
C LEU A 168 -1.25 9.79 -14.35
N GLN A 169 -0.91 8.54 -14.72
CA GLN A 169 -1.90 7.55 -15.16
C GLN A 169 -2.91 7.22 -14.05
N ALA A 170 -2.46 7.05 -12.81
CA ALA A 170 -3.35 6.81 -11.67
C ALA A 170 -4.35 7.96 -11.46
N ARG A 171 -3.86 9.20 -11.49
CA ARG A 171 -4.68 10.40 -11.35
C ARG A 171 -5.70 10.58 -12.48
N LEU A 172 -5.33 10.26 -13.72
CA LEU A 172 -6.26 10.26 -14.87
C LEU A 172 -7.39 9.23 -14.72
N LEU A 173 -7.19 8.24 -13.86
CA LEU A 173 -8.17 7.20 -13.52
C LEU A 173 -8.83 7.43 -12.15
N ASP A 174 -8.68 8.64 -11.57
CA ASP A 174 -9.19 9.07 -10.27
C ASP A 174 -8.72 8.20 -9.08
N MET A 175 -7.61 7.46 -9.22
CA MET A 175 -7.00 6.71 -8.13
C MET A 175 -6.01 7.56 -7.34
N ASP A 176 -5.97 7.34 -6.02
CA ASP A 176 -4.91 7.84 -5.16
C ASP A 176 -3.60 7.07 -5.39
N VAL A 177 -2.49 7.66 -4.97
CA VAL A 177 -1.16 7.06 -5.01
C VAL A 177 -0.53 7.17 -3.63
N LEU A 178 -0.05 6.06 -3.08
CA LEU A 178 0.81 6.01 -1.90
C LEU A 178 2.26 5.86 -2.37
N ALA A 179 3.08 6.91 -2.17
CA ALA A 179 4.51 6.88 -2.51
C ALA A 179 5.30 6.32 -1.32
N GLU A 180 5.82 5.09 -1.45
CA GLU A 180 6.57 4.39 -0.42
C GLU A 180 8.04 4.76 -0.46
N VAL A 181 8.60 5.13 0.71
CA VAL A 181 10.00 5.53 0.90
C VAL A 181 10.63 4.82 2.10
N HIS A 182 11.96 4.62 2.06
CA HIS A 182 12.72 3.92 3.10
C HIS A 182 13.85 4.78 3.71
N ASP A 183 14.24 5.85 3.03
CA ASP A 183 15.30 6.75 3.46
C ASP A 183 15.05 8.20 3.01
N GLU A 184 15.95 9.10 3.41
CA GLU A 184 15.88 10.53 3.12
C GLU A 184 15.95 10.82 1.62
N ARG A 185 16.74 10.06 0.87
CA ARG A 185 16.91 10.24 -0.57
C ARG A 185 15.65 9.86 -1.34
N GLU A 186 15.03 8.75 -0.96
CA GLU A 186 13.74 8.33 -1.53
C GLU A 186 12.63 9.32 -1.17
N LEU A 187 12.65 9.84 0.07
CA LEU A 187 11.71 10.88 0.50
C LEU A 187 11.86 12.15 -0.36
N GLU A 188 13.08 12.66 -0.57
CA GLU A 188 13.30 13.82 -1.44
C GLU A 188 12.73 13.62 -2.84
N ARG A 189 12.93 12.42 -3.42
CA ARG A 189 12.37 12.05 -4.73
C ARG A 189 10.85 11.98 -4.72
N ALA A 190 10.27 11.38 -3.69
CA ALA A 190 8.81 11.24 -3.52
C ALA A 190 8.13 12.61 -3.36
N LEU A 191 8.77 13.58 -2.71
CA LEU A 191 8.26 14.95 -2.59
C LEU A 191 8.18 15.68 -3.94
N GLY A 192 8.86 15.20 -4.98
CA GLY A 192 8.71 15.65 -6.37
C GLY A 192 7.46 15.15 -7.08
N LEU A 193 6.69 14.24 -6.48
CA LEU A 193 5.39 13.77 -6.95
C LEU A 193 4.26 14.71 -6.49
N MET A 194 3.11 14.62 -7.15
CA MET A 194 1.93 15.43 -6.82
C MET A 194 1.07 14.81 -5.72
N THR A 195 1.21 13.50 -5.46
CA THR A 195 0.43 12.82 -4.43
C THR A 195 0.70 13.40 -3.05
N PRO A 196 -0.33 13.65 -2.25
CA PRO A 196 -0.13 14.05 -0.86
C PRO A 196 0.26 12.89 0.06
N LEU A 197 0.08 11.62 -0.35
CA LEU A 197 0.27 10.46 0.51
C LEU A 197 1.71 9.94 0.41
N ILE A 198 2.44 10.02 1.52
CA ILE A 198 3.81 9.50 1.67
C ILE A 198 3.77 8.34 2.65
N GLY A 199 4.22 7.18 2.21
CA GLY A 199 4.37 5.97 3.04
C GLY A 199 5.81 5.80 3.49
N ILE A 200 6.08 5.87 4.79
CA ILE A 200 7.40 5.53 5.33
C ILE A 200 7.39 4.06 5.73
N ASN A 201 8.15 3.26 5.01
CA ASN A 201 8.31 1.84 5.32
C ASN A 201 9.50 1.63 6.26
N ASN A 202 9.21 1.15 7.47
CA ASN A 202 10.20 0.89 8.51
C ASN A 202 11.05 -0.37 8.26
N ARG A 203 10.77 -1.12 7.19
CA ARG A 203 11.57 -2.29 6.81
C ARG A 203 12.73 -1.89 5.92
N ASN A 204 13.95 -2.15 6.36
CA ASN A 204 15.12 -2.01 5.53
C ASN A 204 15.11 -3.09 4.43
N LEU A 205 15.12 -2.69 3.16
CA LEU A 205 15.03 -3.61 2.02
C LEU A 205 16.30 -4.45 1.81
N LYS A 206 17.43 -4.08 2.45
CA LYS A 206 18.70 -4.82 2.36
C LYS A 206 18.84 -5.87 3.47
N THR A 207 18.51 -5.48 4.72
CA THR A 207 18.68 -6.35 5.90
C THR A 207 17.41 -7.08 6.28
N LEU A 208 16.26 -6.64 5.76
CA LEU A 208 14.88 -7.06 6.13
C LEU A 208 14.51 -6.76 7.59
N GLU A 209 15.37 -6.10 8.33
CA GLU A 209 15.08 -5.62 9.68
C GLU A 209 14.05 -4.50 9.66
N THR A 210 13.29 -4.40 10.73
CA THR A 210 12.19 -3.45 10.84
C THR A 210 12.33 -2.64 12.11
N ASP A 211 12.42 -1.29 11.97
CA ASP A 211 12.60 -0.37 13.07
C ASP A 211 11.76 0.90 12.87
N ILE A 212 10.82 1.17 13.79
CA ILE A 212 9.94 2.36 13.77
C ILE A 212 10.70 3.68 13.91
N GLU A 213 11.97 3.64 14.36
CA GLU A 213 12.85 4.81 14.39
C GLU A 213 13.06 5.40 12.99
N THR A 214 12.93 4.59 11.94
CA THR A 214 12.97 5.09 10.55
C THR A 214 11.89 6.16 10.33
N THR A 215 10.64 5.90 10.74
CA THR A 215 9.57 6.90 10.65
C THR A 215 9.83 8.10 11.55
N ILE A 216 10.27 7.89 12.81
CA ILE A 216 10.53 8.98 13.76
C ILE A 216 11.61 9.92 13.22
N ARG A 217 12.62 9.39 12.55
CA ARG A 217 13.71 10.15 11.94
C ARG A 217 13.28 10.90 10.68
N LEU A 218 12.45 10.29 9.81
CA LEU A 218 12.07 10.87 8.52
C LEU A 218 10.88 11.83 8.61
N ALA A 219 9.94 11.59 9.53
CA ALA A 219 8.70 12.38 9.63
C ALA A 219 8.91 13.89 9.74
N PRO A 220 9.91 14.41 10.52
CA PRO A 220 10.15 15.85 10.59
C PRO A 220 10.57 16.52 9.28
N ALA A 221 11.08 15.75 8.31
CA ALA A 221 11.47 16.26 6.99
C ALA A 221 10.31 16.33 5.98
N VAL A 222 9.13 15.80 6.35
CA VAL A 222 7.96 15.78 5.47
C VAL A 222 7.18 17.09 5.62
N PRO A 223 6.91 17.83 4.52
CA PRO A 223 6.15 19.07 4.55
C PRO A 223 4.71 18.88 5.07
N VAL A 224 4.16 19.92 5.71
CA VAL A 224 2.83 19.89 6.35
C VAL A 224 1.65 19.68 5.38
N ASP A 225 1.83 19.90 4.09
CA ASP A 225 0.85 19.64 3.05
C ASP A 225 0.83 18.18 2.59
N ARG A 226 1.75 17.37 3.09
CA ARG A 226 1.79 15.91 2.85
C ARG A 226 1.13 15.17 4.01
N PHE A 227 0.61 14.00 3.70
CA PHE A 227 -0.06 13.13 4.67
C PHE A 227 0.76 11.85 4.83
N LEU A 228 1.24 11.64 6.07
CA LEU A 228 2.08 10.49 6.38
C LEU A 228 1.29 9.24 6.71
N VAL A 229 1.71 8.15 6.08
CA VAL A 229 1.39 6.77 6.46
C VAL A 229 2.70 6.11 6.90
N THR A 230 2.71 5.36 7.97
CA THR A 230 3.85 4.51 8.34
C THR A 230 3.47 3.05 8.24
N GLU A 231 4.41 2.23 7.81
CA GLU A 231 4.19 0.81 7.57
C GLU A 231 5.36 -0.04 8.07
N SER A 232 5.06 -1.28 8.41
CA SER A 232 5.97 -2.25 9.00
C SER A 232 6.40 -1.94 10.45
N GLY A 233 6.60 -2.97 11.26
CA GLY A 233 7.15 -2.86 12.63
C GLY A 233 6.16 -2.41 13.70
N ILE A 234 4.95 -2.06 13.36
CA ILE A 234 3.89 -1.62 14.28
C ILE A 234 3.23 -2.85 14.89
N ARG A 235 3.18 -2.95 16.22
CA ARG A 235 2.70 -4.13 16.94
C ARG A 235 1.67 -3.81 18.01
N THR A 236 1.77 -2.64 18.66
CA THR A 236 0.98 -2.28 19.84
C THR A 236 0.36 -0.90 19.70
N HIS A 237 -0.66 -0.61 20.50
CA HIS A 237 -1.23 0.73 20.60
C HIS A 237 -0.19 1.78 21.05
N ALA A 238 0.76 1.39 21.90
CA ALA A 238 1.85 2.26 22.34
C ALA A 238 2.74 2.72 21.17
N ASP A 239 2.94 1.86 20.15
CA ASP A 239 3.68 2.23 18.93
C ASP A 239 2.92 3.33 18.17
N LEU A 240 1.58 3.23 18.08
CA LEU A 240 0.75 4.27 17.44
C LEU A 240 0.86 5.60 18.17
N VAL A 241 0.79 5.57 19.51
CA VAL A 241 0.92 6.77 20.35
C VAL A 241 2.28 7.41 20.15
N ARG A 242 3.37 6.63 20.17
CA ARG A 242 4.72 7.11 19.96
C ARG A 242 4.91 7.74 18.57
N LEU A 243 4.39 7.13 17.54
CA LEU A 243 4.44 7.66 16.17
C LEU A 243 3.59 8.91 15.99
N ALA A 244 2.52 9.06 16.77
CA ALA A 244 1.70 10.28 16.78
C ALA A 244 2.43 11.49 17.36
N GLU A 245 3.45 11.31 18.21
CA GLU A 245 4.30 12.40 18.74
C GLU A 245 5.07 13.12 17.62
N VAL A 246 5.38 12.39 16.51
CA VAL A 246 6.00 12.97 15.30
C VAL A 246 4.99 13.28 14.19
N GLY A 247 3.69 13.35 14.51
CA GLY A 247 2.62 13.77 13.59
C GLY A 247 2.04 12.65 12.71
N VAL A 248 2.44 11.38 12.88
CA VAL A 248 1.93 10.26 12.09
C VAL A 248 0.72 9.63 12.76
N ARG A 249 -0.42 9.63 12.10
CA ARG A 249 -1.68 9.09 12.62
C ARG A 249 -2.36 8.08 11.69
N ALA A 250 -1.72 7.71 10.58
CA ALA A 250 -2.18 6.69 9.65
C ALA A 250 -1.15 5.56 9.57
N PHE A 251 -1.61 4.33 9.66
CA PHE A 251 -0.78 3.14 9.86
C PHE A 251 -1.20 2.03 8.91
N LEU A 252 -0.24 1.41 8.21
CA LEU A 252 -0.45 0.21 7.43
C LEU A 252 0.10 -0.99 8.19
N VAL A 253 -0.79 -1.91 8.59
CA VAL A 253 -0.43 -3.05 9.43
C VAL A 253 -1.01 -4.34 8.85
N GLY A 254 -0.18 -5.36 8.71
CA GLY A 254 -0.56 -6.67 8.17
C GLY A 254 -0.17 -7.81 9.09
N GLU A 255 1.10 -8.20 9.07
CA GLU A 255 1.58 -9.44 9.72
C GLU A 255 1.25 -9.50 11.21
N GLY A 256 1.39 -8.39 11.93
CA GLY A 256 1.09 -8.33 13.37
C GLY A 256 -0.37 -8.64 13.69
N LEU A 257 -1.31 -8.28 12.81
CA LEU A 257 -2.73 -8.58 12.93
C LEU A 257 -3.05 -10.01 12.48
N LEU A 258 -2.52 -10.40 11.32
CA LEU A 258 -2.84 -11.68 10.68
C LEU A 258 -2.34 -12.91 11.46
N ARG A 259 -1.29 -12.75 12.27
CA ARG A 259 -0.77 -13.81 13.14
C ARG A 259 -1.60 -14.02 14.40
N GLN A 260 -2.54 -13.14 14.72
CA GLN A 260 -3.40 -13.28 15.90
C GLN A 260 -4.54 -14.27 15.62
N PRO A 261 -4.92 -15.09 16.61
CA PRO A 261 -6.06 -15.98 16.47
C PRO A 261 -7.37 -15.23 16.15
N ASP A 262 -7.63 -14.15 16.88
CA ASP A 262 -8.74 -13.21 16.63
C ASP A 262 -8.22 -11.91 16.03
N VAL A 263 -8.33 -11.82 14.71
CA VAL A 263 -7.87 -10.64 13.95
C VAL A 263 -8.69 -9.40 14.29
N GLY A 264 -9.99 -9.55 14.56
CA GLY A 264 -10.86 -8.43 14.92
C GLY A 264 -10.51 -7.85 16.29
N ALA A 265 -10.27 -8.68 17.30
CA ALA A 265 -9.78 -8.24 18.60
C ALA A 265 -8.41 -7.57 18.48
N ALA A 266 -7.51 -8.12 17.66
CA ALA A 266 -6.19 -7.51 17.42
C ALA A 266 -6.29 -6.09 16.83
N VAL A 267 -7.20 -5.87 15.89
CA VAL A 267 -7.45 -4.54 15.32
C VAL A 267 -7.96 -3.56 16.40
N ARG A 268 -8.95 -3.97 17.18
CA ARG A 268 -9.50 -3.12 18.26
C ARG A 268 -8.45 -2.79 19.32
N ALA A 269 -7.67 -3.77 19.75
CA ALA A 269 -6.58 -3.58 20.70
C ALA A 269 -5.52 -2.61 20.14
N LEU A 270 -5.15 -2.76 18.86
CA LEU A 270 -4.21 -1.86 18.21
C LEU A 270 -4.76 -0.42 18.16
N LEU A 271 -6.02 -0.24 17.81
CA LEU A 271 -6.66 1.08 17.74
C LEU A 271 -7.01 1.68 19.11
N GLY A 272 -6.95 0.89 20.20
CA GLY A 272 -7.35 1.32 21.53
C GLY A 272 -8.87 1.48 21.68
N THR A 273 -9.63 0.65 20.97
CA THR A 273 -11.12 0.68 20.99
C THR A 273 -11.74 -0.49 21.75
N ASP A 274 -10.93 -1.29 22.46
CA ASP A 274 -11.38 -2.30 23.41
C ASP A 274 -11.83 -1.60 24.70
N GLY A 275 -13.05 -1.04 24.69
CA GLY A 275 -13.65 -0.34 25.83
C GLY A 275 -15.16 -0.31 25.74
#